data_a17ed549f2785bb7a7cf72cdf3c0c4e6
#
_entry.id   a17ed549f2785bb7a7cf72cdf3c0c4e6
#
_cell.length_a   1.000
_cell.length_b   1.000
_cell.length_c   1.000
_cell.angle_alpha   90.00
_cell.angle_beta   90.00
_cell.angle_gamma   90.00
#
_symmetry.space_group_name_H-M   'P 1'
#
loop_
_entity.id
_entity.type
_entity.pdbx_description
1 polymer ?
#
loop_
_entity_poly.entity_id
_entity_poly.type
_entity_poly.pdbx_seq_one_letter_code
_entity_poly.pdbx_strand_id
1 'polypeptide(L)'
;VDVASFEVQTDKEDFYLAASRMVPYKKMLLIVQAFANMPDKQLVLIGDGPDLDKVKSLAGANVKVMGYQSFAVLKDHMQRAKAFVFAADEDFGIAPLEAQACGTPVIAFGKGGALETVKADTAPTGLFFAEQSVESLRQAILKFETQNFKPEDCRNNALQFSEAIFREKFTA
;
A
#
# COMPACT_ATOMS: atom_id res chain seq x y z
N VAL A 1 -9.86 -11.84 -3.57
CA VAL A 1 -8.42 -11.85 -3.29
C VAL A 1 -7.99 -13.23 -2.80
N ASP A 2 -6.92 -13.74 -3.35
CA ASP A 2 -6.33 -15.01 -2.94
C ASP A 2 -5.48 -14.81 -1.68
N VAL A 3 -6.14 -14.76 -0.53
CA VAL A 3 -5.51 -14.52 0.75
C VAL A 3 -4.57 -15.66 1.15
N ALA A 4 -4.85 -16.89 0.67
CA ALA A 4 -4.04 -18.06 1.00
C ALA A 4 -2.62 -18.00 0.44
N SER A 5 -2.40 -17.21 -0.62
CA SER A 5 -1.07 -17.01 -1.20
C SER A 5 -0.17 -16.09 -0.38
N PHE A 6 -0.71 -15.46 0.67
CA PHE A 6 0.01 -14.49 1.49
C PHE A 6 0.03 -14.95 2.95
N GLU A 7 1.18 -14.79 3.60
CA GLU A 7 1.37 -15.10 5.01
C GLU A 7 1.65 -13.84 5.81
N VAL A 8 1.19 -13.82 7.07
CA VAL A 8 1.45 -12.69 7.96
C VAL A 8 2.90 -12.72 8.43
N GLN A 9 3.55 -11.55 8.35
CA GLN A 9 4.82 -11.31 9.01
C GLN A 9 4.62 -10.20 10.04
N THR A 10 4.94 -10.48 11.30
CA THR A 10 4.74 -9.54 12.40
C THR A 10 5.92 -8.57 12.55
N ASP A 11 7.12 -9.00 12.20
CA ASP A 11 8.31 -8.17 12.25
C ASP A 11 8.41 -7.33 10.98
N LYS A 12 8.20 -6.03 11.11
CA LYS A 12 8.28 -5.10 9.98
C LYS A 12 9.63 -4.39 9.96
N GLU A 13 10.14 -4.15 8.76
CA GLU A 13 11.34 -3.35 8.53
C GLU A 13 10.94 -1.88 8.33
N ASP A 14 11.91 -0.99 8.47
CA ASP A 14 11.67 0.45 8.44
C ASP A 14 11.67 0.99 7.00
N PHE A 15 10.73 0.49 6.18
CA PHE A 15 10.51 1.05 4.85
C PHE A 15 9.03 1.00 4.49
N TYR A 16 8.63 1.95 3.64
CA TYR A 16 7.31 1.99 3.00
C TYR A 16 7.40 1.33 1.64
N LEU A 17 6.32 0.71 1.20
CA LEU A 17 6.24 0.07 -0.10
C LEU A 17 5.11 0.68 -0.92
N ALA A 18 5.36 0.94 -2.20
CA ALA A 18 4.31 1.15 -3.19
C ALA A 18 4.61 0.25 -4.39
N ALA A 19 3.59 -0.42 -4.89
CA ALA A 19 3.74 -1.35 -6.00
C ALA A 19 2.52 -1.24 -6.90
N SER A 20 2.75 -0.93 -8.17
CA SER A 20 1.71 -0.91 -9.19
C SER A 20 2.34 -0.73 -10.57
N ARG A 21 1.52 -0.86 -11.59
CA ARG A 21 1.88 -0.40 -12.91
C ARG A 21 2.11 1.12 -12.86
N MET A 22 3.17 1.60 -13.49
CA MET A 22 3.54 3.03 -13.46
C MET A 22 2.87 3.80 -14.57
N VAL A 23 1.56 4.00 -14.40
CA VAL A 23 0.68 4.80 -15.28
C VAL A 23 0.12 5.99 -14.50
N PRO A 24 -0.28 7.09 -15.18
CA PRO A 24 -0.61 8.34 -14.49
C PRO A 24 -1.65 8.23 -13.37
N TYR A 25 -2.72 7.43 -13.55
CA TYR A 25 -3.78 7.36 -12.53
C TYR A 25 -3.37 6.62 -11.25
N LYS A 26 -2.28 5.86 -11.29
CA LYS A 26 -1.74 5.18 -10.11
C LYS A 26 -0.97 6.12 -9.19
N LYS A 27 -0.65 7.33 -9.67
CA LYS A 27 -0.04 8.38 -8.86
C LYS A 27 1.32 8.03 -8.26
N MET A 28 2.10 7.20 -8.94
CA MET A 28 3.44 6.85 -8.46
C MET A 28 4.38 8.06 -8.43
N LEU A 29 4.20 9.04 -9.33
CA LEU A 29 4.95 10.30 -9.29
C LEU A 29 4.65 11.08 -8.02
N LEU A 30 3.38 11.14 -7.62
CA LEU A 30 2.97 11.79 -6.37
C LEU A 30 3.66 11.15 -5.16
N ILE A 31 3.69 9.82 -5.13
CA ILE A 31 4.31 9.08 -4.03
C ILE A 31 5.81 9.39 -3.94
N VAL A 32 6.55 9.32 -5.05
CA VAL A 32 7.98 9.58 -5.03
C VAL A 32 8.27 11.04 -4.67
N GLN A 33 7.45 11.98 -5.12
CA GLN A 33 7.58 13.39 -4.75
C GLN A 33 7.37 13.63 -3.26
N ALA A 34 6.40 12.95 -2.65
CA ALA A 34 6.16 13.03 -1.22
C ALA A 34 7.38 12.55 -0.42
N PHE A 35 7.98 11.44 -0.81
CA PHE A 35 9.17 10.90 -0.13
C PHE A 35 10.43 11.72 -0.41
N ALA A 36 10.50 12.43 -1.54
CA ALA A 36 11.61 13.36 -1.79
C ALA A 36 11.64 14.49 -0.74
N ASN A 37 10.51 14.82 -0.14
CA ASN A 37 10.39 15.80 0.93
C ASN A 37 10.57 15.20 2.33
N MET A 38 10.84 13.90 2.41
CA MET A 38 11.04 13.18 3.69
C MET A 38 12.28 12.28 3.57
N PRO A 39 13.49 12.87 3.50
CA PRO A 39 14.70 12.09 3.22
C PRO A 39 15.07 11.07 4.32
N ASP A 40 14.50 11.21 5.51
CA ASP A 40 14.67 10.28 6.63
C ASP A 40 13.82 9.00 6.51
N LYS A 41 12.91 8.93 5.54
CA LYS A 41 12.00 7.80 5.36
C LYS A 41 12.35 7.02 4.09
N GLN A 42 12.41 5.71 4.23
CA GLN A 42 12.77 4.80 3.13
C GLN A 42 11.54 4.35 2.37
N LEU A 43 11.61 4.40 1.05
CA LEU A 43 10.54 3.94 0.16
C LEU A 43 11.10 2.94 -0.85
N VAL A 44 10.40 1.84 -1.05
CA VAL A 44 10.64 0.90 -2.15
C VAL A 44 9.49 0.99 -3.13
N LEU A 45 9.81 1.14 -4.41
CA LEU A 45 8.84 1.18 -5.50
C LEU A 45 9.04 -0.01 -6.41
N ILE A 46 7.97 -0.79 -6.63
CA ILE A 46 7.98 -1.96 -7.51
C ILE A 46 6.93 -1.74 -8.60
N GLY A 47 7.33 -1.98 -9.84
CA GLY A 47 6.46 -1.87 -11.00
C GLY A 47 7.17 -1.27 -12.19
N ASP A 48 6.50 -1.33 -13.34
CA ASP A 48 6.99 -0.82 -14.61
C ASP A 48 5.85 -0.13 -15.35
N GLY A 49 6.19 0.70 -16.31
CA GLY A 49 5.22 1.41 -17.12
C GLY A 49 5.76 2.73 -17.65
N PRO A 50 4.92 3.50 -18.36
CA PRO A 50 5.35 4.76 -19.00
C PRO A 50 5.97 5.80 -18.07
N ASP A 51 5.56 5.83 -16.79
CA ASP A 51 6.08 6.81 -15.83
C ASP A 51 7.39 6.38 -15.15
N LEU A 52 7.92 5.19 -15.44
CA LEU A 52 9.10 4.66 -14.75
C LEU A 52 10.31 5.60 -14.81
N ASP A 53 10.61 6.14 -15.99
CA ASP A 53 11.76 7.03 -16.16
C ASP A 53 11.60 8.33 -15.37
N LYS A 54 10.39 8.88 -15.34
CA LYS A 54 10.07 10.08 -14.54
C LYS A 54 10.21 9.79 -13.04
N VAL A 55 9.71 8.63 -12.60
CA VAL A 55 9.84 8.18 -11.22
C VAL A 55 11.31 8.09 -10.82
N LYS A 56 12.13 7.45 -11.65
CA LYS A 56 13.58 7.33 -11.41
C LYS A 56 14.24 8.70 -11.32
N SER A 57 13.85 9.63 -12.17
CA SER A 57 14.45 10.99 -12.19
C SER A 57 14.12 11.78 -10.93
N LEU A 58 13.01 11.50 -10.27
CA LEU A 58 12.57 12.19 -9.05
C LEU A 58 13.00 11.48 -7.77
N ALA A 59 13.46 10.24 -7.86
CA ALA A 59 13.83 9.44 -6.70
C ALA A 59 15.11 9.97 -6.06
N GLY A 60 15.04 10.30 -4.78
CA GLY A 60 16.19 10.64 -3.97
C GLY A 60 16.90 9.40 -3.45
N ALA A 61 17.94 9.59 -2.63
CA ALA A 61 18.72 8.50 -2.05
C ALA A 61 17.89 7.57 -1.14
N ASN A 62 16.79 8.06 -0.61
CA ASN A 62 15.87 7.32 0.26
C ASN A 62 14.85 6.48 -0.50
N VAL A 63 14.82 6.53 -1.83
CA VAL A 63 13.85 5.82 -2.66
C VAL A 63 14.57 4.79 -3.53
N LYS A 64 14.19 3.53 -3.37
CA LYS A 64 14.71 2.43 -4.19
C LYS A 64 13.67 2.06 -5.24
N VAL A 65 13.98 2.33 -6.51
CA VAL A 65 13.12 1.99 -7.64
C VAL A 65 13.58 0.66 -8.21
N MET A 66 12.80 -0.39 -8.02
CA MET A 66 13.18 -1.76 -8.40
C MET A 66 12.73 -2.17 -9.81
N GLY A 67 11.78 -1.42 -10.41
CA GLY A 67 11.18 -1.83 -11.66
C GLY A 67 10.26 -3.03 -11.48
N TYR A 68 10.01 -3.76 -12.57
CA TYR A 68 9.22 -4.99 -12.51
C TYR A 68 9.94 -6.04 -11.67
N GLN A 69 9.17 -6.74 -10.84
CA GLN A 69 9.68 -7.84 -10.03
C GLN A 69 8.72 -9.03 -10.08
N SER A 70 9.24 -10.22 -9.78
CA SER A 70 8.43 -11.42 -9.67
C SER A 70 7.43 -11.31 -8.52
N PHE A 71 6.41 -12.15 -8.56
CA PHE A 71 5.44 -12.26 -7.45
C PHE A 71 6.14 -12.58 -6.12
N ALA A 72 7.13 -13.45 -6.14
CA ALA A 72 7.85 -13.84 -4.91
C ALA A 72 8.56 -12.63 -4.27
N VAL A 73 9.19 -11.78 -5.07
CA VAL A 73 9.87 -10.58 -4.59
C VAL A 73 8.87 -9.55 -4.09
N LEU A 74 7.77 -9.34 -4.81
CA LEU A 74 6.70 -8.43 -4.39
C LEU A 74 6.09 -8.87 -3.05
N LYS A 75 5.75 -10.14 -2.94
CA LYS A 75 5.19 -10.72 -1.72
C LYS A 75 6.13 -10.54 -0.54
N ASP A 76 7.42 -10.83 -0.72
CA ASP A 76 8.43 -10.65 0.32
C ASP A 76 8.47 -9.19 0.82
N HIS A 77 8.43 -8.23 -0.08
CA HIS A 77 8.41 -6.81 0.29
C HIS A 77 7.11 -6.42 0.99
N MET A 78 5.97 -6.94 0.54
CA MET A 78 4.69 -6.70 1.22
C MET A 78 4.69 -7.22 2.65
N GLN A 79 5.31 -8.36 2.88
CA GLN A 79 5.41 -8.96 4.21
C GLN A 79 6.30 -8.14 5.14
N ARG A 80 7.40 -7.58 4.63
CA ARG A 80 8.40 -6.87 5.43
C ARG A 80 8.12 -5.37 5.61
N ALA A 81 7.37 -4.76 4.70
CA ALA A 81 7.11 -3.31 4.74
C ALA A 81 6.33 -2.89 6.00
N LYS A 82 6.65 -1.73 6.53
CA LYS A 82 5.90 -1.16 7.66
C LYS A 82 4.53 -0.66 7.24
N ALA A 83 4.38 -0.22 5.99
CA ALA A 83 3.09 0.18 5.40
C ALA A 83 3.15 0.11 3.88
N PHE A 84 1.98 -0.06 3.28
CA PHE A 84 1.78 -0.02 1.84
C PHE A 84 1.09 1.29 1.47
N VAL A 85 1.67 2.07 0.56
CA VAL A 85 1.13 3.37 0.14
C VAL A 85 0.36 3.19 -1.16
N PHE A 86 -0.90 3.62 -1.18
CA PHE A 86 -1.81 3.47 -2.32
C PHE A 86 -2.50 4.79 -2.61
N ALA A 87 -2.10 5.46 -3.69
CA ALA A 87 -2.55 6.82 -4.00
C ALA A 87 -3.57 6.89 -5.14
N ALA A 88 -3.96 5.77 -5.71
CA ALA A 88 -4.92 5.73 -6.82
C ALA A 88 -6.35 5.87 -6.33
N ASP A 89 -7.21 6.42 -7.20
CA ASP A 89 -8.66 6.39 -7.07
C ASP A 89 -9.16 5.25 -7.97
N GLU A 90 -9.54 4.12 -7.37
CA GLU A 90 -10.00 2.93 -8.07
C GLU A 90 -11.26 2.39 -7.43
N ASP A 91 -12.10 1.70 -8.21
CA ASP A 91 -13.32 1.08 -7.71
C ASP A 91 -13.03 -0.05 -6.73
N PHE A 92 -11.96 -0.82 -6.97
CA PHE A 92 -11.55 -1.91 -6.08
C PHE A 92 -10.05 -2.13 -6.21
N GLY A 93 -9.32 -1.92 -5.12
CA GLY A 93 -7.87 -2.09 -5.08
C GLY A 93 -7.46 -3.46 -4.55
N ILE A 94 -6.92 -4.33 -5.40
CA ILE A 94 -6.45 -5.66 -4.99
C ILE A 94 -5.16 -5.57 -4.17
N ALA A 95 -4.20 -4.74 -4.61
CA ALA A 95 -2.91 -4.63 -3.94
C ALA A 95 -3.01 -4.20 -2.47
N PRO A 96 -3.85 -3.24 -2.08
CA PRO A 96 -4.07 -2.92 -0.67
C PRO A 96 -4.57 -4.10 0.16
N LEU A 97 -5.40 -4.97 -0.42
CA LEU A 97 -5.88 -6.17 0.27
C LEU A 97 -4.79 -7.23 0.39
N GLU A 98 -3.94 -7.37 -0.63
CA GLU A 98 -2.80 -8.27 -0.58
C GLU A 98 -1.81 -7.84 0.51
N ALA A 99 -1.55 -6.54 0.63
CA ALA A 99 -0.72 -6.00 1.71
C ALA A 99 -1.30 -6.33 3.09
N GLN A 100 -2.61 -6.12 3.26
CA GLN A 100 -3.30 -6.45 4.51
C GLN A 100 -3.26 -7.96 4.81
N ALA A 101 -3.35 -8.80 3.79
CA ALA A 101 -3.19 -10.25 3.94
C ALA A 101 -1.82 -10.62 4.50
N CYS A 102 -0.80 -9.82 4.24
CA CYS A 102 0.54 -9.95 4.81
C CYS A 102 0.69 -9.33 6.21
N GLY A 103 -0.39 -8.80 6.77
CA GLY A 103 -0.36 -8.08 8.04
C GLY A 103 0.21 -6.67 7.93
N THR A 104 0.22 -6.10 6.73
CA THR A 104 0.79 -4.77 6.48
C THR A 104 -0.31 -3.73 6.36
N PRO A 105 -0.29 -2.67 7.17
CA PRO A 105 -1.29 -1.60 7.09
C PRO A 105 -1.12 -0.76 5.82
N VAL A 106 -2.18 -0.06 5.44
CA VAL A 106 -2.25 0.69 4.20
C VAL A 106 -2.45 2.18 4.48
N ILE A 107 -1.71 3.02 3.78
CA ILE A 107 -1.94 4.46 3.71
C ILE A 107 -2.55 4.73 2.33
N ALA A 108 -3.83 5.08 2.29
CA ALA A 108 -4.61 5.13 1.06
C ALA A 108 -5.24 6.49 0.82
N PHE A 109 -5.38 6.84 -0.47
CA PHE A 109 -6.23 7.97 -0.84
C PHE A 109 -7.68 7.63 -0.47
N GLY A 110 -8.32 8.51 0.30
CA GLY A 110 -9.63 8.28 0.91
C GLY A 110 -10.80 8.42 -0.04
N LYS A 111 -10.81 7.68 -1.16
CA LYS A 111 -11.85 7.71 -2.17
C LYS A 111 -11.93 6.35 -2.87
N GLY A 112 -13.09 6.07 -3.45
CA GLY A 112 -13.30 4.82 -4.21
C GLY A 112 -13.28 3.58 -3.34
N GLY A 113 -12.77 2.49 -3.89
CA GLY A 113 -12.74 1.18 -3.23
C GLY A 113 -11.92 1.12 -1.96
N ALA A 114 -10.94 2.02 -1.79
CA ALA A 114 -10.13 2.07 -0.57
C ALA A 114 -10.99 2.30 0.68
N LEU A 115 -12.07 3.07 0.56
CA LEU A 115 -12.99 3.31 1.68
C LEU A 115 -13.67 2.03 2.18
N GLU A 116 -13.78 1.02 1.34
CA GLU A 116 -14.38 -0.27 1.71
C GLU A 116 -13.34 -1.26 2.22
N THR A 117 -12.12 -1.20 1.70
CA THR A 117 -11.09 -2.21 1.92
C THR A 117 -10.11 -1.87 3.03
N VAL A 118 -10.03 -0.60 3.44
CA VAL A 118 -9.15 -0.13 4.52
C VAL A 118 -10.02 0.41 5.66
N LYS A 119 -9.71 0.01 6.88
CA LYS A 119 -10.41 0.49 8.08
C LYS A 119 -9.53 1.48 8.83
N ALA A 120 -10.09 2.65 9.15
CA ALA A 120 -9.35 3.71 9.83
C ALA A 120 -9.81 3.95 11.27
N ASP A 121 -10.88 3.31 11.71
CA ASP A 121 -11.51 3.54 13.02
C ASP A 121 -11.33 2.37 14.00
N THR A 122 -12.22 1.37 13.97
CA THR A 122 -12.19 0.22 14.87
C THR A 122 -11.27 -0.88 14.32
N ALA A 123 -10.36 -1.39 15.13
CA ALA A 123 -9.34 -2.35 14.71
C ALA A 123 -8.68 -1.89 13.40
N PRO A 124 -8.03 -0.73 13.41
CA PRO A 124 -7.63 -0.07 12.16
C PRO A 124 -6.60 -0.88 11.37
N THR A 125 -6.74 -0.85 10.05
CA THR A 125 -5.82 -1.51 9.12
C THR A 125 -5.05 -0.50 8.28
N GLY A 126 -5.25 0.78 8.53
CA GLY A 126 -4.56 1.86 7.83
C GLY A 126 -5.20 3.20 8.12
N LEU A 127 -4.85 4.16 7.31
CA LEU A 127 -5.44 5.49 7.38
C LEU A 127 -5.53 6.11 5.98
N PHE A 128 -6.29 7.20 5.88
CA PHE A 128 -6.55 7.86 4.61
C PHE A 128 -5.90 9.23 4.53
N PHE A 129 -5.53 9.65 3.32
CA PHE A 129 -5.26 11.04 3.02
C PHE A 129 -6.36 11.59 2.11
N ALA A 130 -6.71 12.87 2.31
CA ALA A 130 -7.94 13.44 1.73
C ALA A 130 -7.78 13.93 0.29
N GLU A 131 -6.57 14.29 -0.12
CA GLU A 131 -6.29 14.87 -1.42
C GLU A 131 -5.10 14.19 -2.09
N GLN A 132 -5.15 14.05 -3.41
CA GLN A 132 -4.02 13.55 -4.21
C GLN A 132 -2.98 14.67 -4.36
N SER A 133 -2.35 15.03 -3.25
CA SER A 133 -1.30 16.04 -3.19
C SER A 133 -0.14 15.56 -2.35
N VAL A 134 1.04 16.09 -2.62
CA VAL A 134 2.26 15.75 -1.85
C VAL A 134 2.06 16.04 -0.37
N GLU A 135 1.50 17.19 -0.03
CA GLU A 135 1.33 17.58 1.37
C GLU A 135 0.33 16.69 2.09
N SER A 136 -0.81 16.36 1.47
CA SER A 136 -1.81 15.48 2.07
C SER A 136 -1.23 14.09 2.36
N LEU A 137 -0.48 13.52 1.42
CA LEU A 137 0.19 12.22 1.61
C LEU A 137 1.26 12.32 2.69
N ARG A 138 2.08 13.38 2.68
CA ARG A 138 3.12 13.59 3.68
C ARG A 138 2.53 13.64 5.09
N GLN A 139 1.46 14.39 5.28
CA GLN A 139 0.76 14.48 6.58
C GLN A 139 0.24 13.12 7.04
N ALA A 140 -0.31 12.34 6.13
CA ALA A 140 -0.79 10.98 6.44
C ALA A 140 0.35 10.06 6.89
N ILE A 141 1.50 10.13 6.23
CA ILE A 141 2.67 9.33 6.60
C ILE A 141 3.16 9.73 8.00
N LEU A 142 3.23 11.03 8.29
CA LEU A 142 3.63 11.50 9.62
C LEU A 142 2.64 11.04 10.69
N LYS A 143 1.35 11.10 10.41
CA LYS A 143 0.31 10.62 11.31
C LYS A 143 0.41 9.11 11.53
N PHE A 144 0.67 8.36 10.47
CA PHE A 144 0.85 6.91 10.54
C PHE A 144 1.93 6.54 11.57
N GLU A 145 3.03 7.29 11.62
CA GLU A 145 4.15 7.02 12.52
C GLU A 145 3.79 7.26 14.01
N THR A 146 2.70 7.97 14.29
CA THR A 146 2.21 8.20 15.65
C THR A 146 1.17 7.18 16.10
N GLN A 147 0.73 6.29 15.21
CA GLN A 147 -0.31 5.31 15.48
C GLN A 147 0.25 3.89 15.48
N ASN A 148 -0.50 2.99 16.09
CA ASN A 148 -0.13 1.59 16.18
C ASN A 148 -1.16 0.73 15.44
N PHE A 149 -0.67 -0.13 14.53
CA PHE A 149 -1.49 -1.04 13.75
C PHE A 149 -1.07 -2.47 14.02
N LYS A 150 -2.03 -3.36 14.22
CA LYS A 150 -1.76 -4.77 14.51
C LYS A 150 -1.78 -5.59 13.23
N PRO A 151 -0.74 -6.38 12.95
CA PRO A 151 -0.72 -7.25 11.75
C PRO A 151 -1.93 -8.18 11.66
N GLU A 152 -2.39 -8.75 12.78
CA GLU A 152 -3.57 -9.62 12.77
C GLU A 152 -4.85 -8.88 12.41
N ASP A 153 -5.01 -7.60 12.76
CA ASP A 153 -6.18 -6.82 12.36
C ASP A 153 -6.20 -6.62 10.85
N CYS A 154 -5.03 -6.36 10.24
CA CYS A 154 -4.89 -6.26 8.79
C CYS A 154 -5.26 -7.57 8.11
N ARG A 155 -4.71 -8.67 8.60
CA ARG A 155 -5.00 -10.03 8.09
C ARG A 155 -6.49 -10.35 8.19
N ASN A 156 -7.10 -10.11 9.34
CA ASN A 156 -8.52 -10.40 9.58
C ASN A 156 -9.41 -9.59 8.63
N ASN A 157 -9.05 -8.34 8.39
CA ASN A 157 -9.80 -7.53 7.43
C ASN A 157 -9.68 -8.07 6.00
N ALA A 158 -8.48 -8.47 5.57
CA ALA A 158 -8.27 -9.05 4.24
C ALA A 158 -9.09 -10.34 4.06
N LEU A 159 -9.24 -11.14 5.10
CA LEU A 159 -10.03 -12.39 5.06
C LEU A 159 -11.50 -12.13 4.71
N GLN A 160 -12.05 -10.95 5.02
CA GLN A 160 -13.42 -10.59 4.65
C GLN A 160 -13.61 -10.46 3.12
N PHE A 161 -12.50 -10.30 2.40
CA PHE A 161 -12.47 -10.15 0.94
C PHE A 161 -11.88 -11.38 0.24
N SER A 162 -11.74 -12.51 0.93
CA SER A 162 -11.22 -13.75 0.36
C SER A 162 -12.16 -14.30 -0.71
N GLU A 163 -11.62 -15.10 -1.63
CA GLU A 163 -12.42 -15.74 -2.68
C GLU A 163 -13.53 -16.61 -2.09
N ALA A 164 -13.27 -17.30 -1.00
CA ALA A 164 -14.24 -18.15 -0.33
C ALA A 164 -15.45 -17.35 0.17
N ILE A 165 -15.20 -16.22 0.85
CA ILE A 165 -16.25 -15.34 1.37
C ILE A 165 -16.99 -14.66 0.23
N PHE A 166 -16.30 -14.23 -0.81
CA PHE A 166 -16.92 -13.65 -2.00
C PHE A 166 -17.87 -14.63 -2.66
N ARG A 167 -17.45 -15.88 -2.86
CA ARG A 167 -18.30 -16.93 -3.43
C ARG A 167 -19.52 -17.20 -2.57
N GLU A 168 -19.36 -17.28 -1.25
CA GLU A 168 -20.44 -17.47 -0.30
C GLU A 168 -21.51 -16.38 -0.44
N LYS A 169 -21.09 -15.12 -0.50
CA LYS A 169 -22.01 -13.97 -0.65
C LYS A 169 -22.77 -13.95 -1.95
N PHE A 170 -22.20 -14.47 -3.04
CA PHE A 170 -22.80 -14.43 -4.36
C PHE A 170 -23.52 -15.71 -4.76
N THR A 171 -23.38 -16.81 -4.01
CA THR A 171 -24.08 -18.07 -4.25
C THR A 171 -25.25 -18.32 -3.29
N ALA A 172 -25.38 -17.49 -2.29
CA ALA A 172 -26.45 -17.61 -1.30
C ALA A 172 -27.78 -17.01 -1.80
#